data_a11608a935486c562b4ea359b8fbc9e4
#
_entry.id   a11608a935486c562b4ea359b8fbc9e4
#
_cell.length_a   1.000
_cell.length_b   1.000
_cell.length_c   1.000
_cell.angle_alpha   90.00
_cell.angle_beta   90.00
_cell.angle_gamma   90.00
#
_symmetry.space_group_name_H-M   'P 1'
#
loop_
_entity.id
_entity.type
_entity.pdbx_description
1 polymer ?
#
loop_
_entity_poly.entity_id
_entity_poly.type
_entity_poly.pdbx_seq_one_letter_code
_entity_poly.pdbx_strand_id
1 'polypeptide(L)'
;MQIDPALQPPSNSYKLMTNLVLPRPIAWVSTRSESGVFNLAPFSLFNAVGSEPPYVMVSVGLNNKGEVKDTARNITSSGEFVVNMVTEELFDAMNISATEFPPDQSEFDAAQVETAPSVRIQTPRVARSPVSFECKLFSAQKLGKNTLFIGEVVMFHVADELIDERLRIRNYAPIGRLGSPSVYCRTNDRFDIARIPYAQWLERKP
;
A
#
# COMPACT_ATOMS: atom_id res chain seq x y z
N MET A 1 -25.88 15.86 -8.01
CA MET A 1 -26.49 14.94 -7.03
C MET A 1 -25.76 15.13 -5.69
N GLN A 2 -26.50 15.20 -4.59
CA GLN A 2 -25.96 15.25 -3.22
C GLN A 2 -26.28 13.93 -2.53
N ILE A 3 -25.32 13.33 -1.86
CA ILE A 3 -25.46 12.04 -1.17
C ILE A 3 -24.97 12.23 0.26
N ASP A 4 -25.90 12.15 1.22
CA ASP A 4 -25.57 12.16 2.64
C ASP A 4 -25.14 10.75 3.07
N PRO A 5 -23.87 10.53 3.50
CA PRO A 5 -23.41 9.22 3.92
C PRO A 5 -24.11 8.68 5.16
N ALA A 6 -24.68 9.57 6.01
CA ALA A 6 -25.44 9.13 7.19
C ALA A 6 -26.77 8.45 6.83
N LEU A 7 -27.29 8.73 5.64
CA LEU A 7 -28.54 8.15 5.11
C LEU A 7 -28.28 6.93 4.21
N GLN A 8 -27.03 6.49 4.07
CA GLN A 8 -26.66 5.39 3.20
C GLN A 8 -26.26 4.13 3.99
N PRO A 9 -26.52 2.95 3.47
CA PRO A 9 -25.90 1.72 3.98
C PRO A 9 -24.36 1.85 3.93
N PRO A 10 -23.63 1.32 4.93
CA PRO A 10 -22.15 1.40 4.96
C PRO A 10 -21.46 0.89 3.68
N SER A 11 -22.06 -0.10 3.00
CA SER A 11 -21.57 -0.62 1.72
C SER A 11 -21.56 0.42 0.60
N ASN A 12 -22.53 1.36 0.61
CA ASN A 12 -22.58 2.44 -0.39
C ASN A 12 -21.48 3.47 -0.13
N SER A 13 -21.26 3.83 1.14
CA SER A 13 -20.14 4.72 1.51
C SER A 13 -18.80 4.12 1.10
N TYR A 14 -18.58 2.82 1.31
CA TYR A 14 -17.39 2.12 0.84
C TYR A 14 -17.25 2.19 -0.68
N LYS A 15 -18.32 1.89 -1.43
CA LYS A 15 -18.33 1.98 -2.90
C LYS A 15 -18.00 3.39 -3.38
N LEU A 16 -18.61 4.42 -2.79
CA LEU A 16 -18.36 5.82 -3.15
C LEU A 16 -16.89 6.17 -2.90
N MET A 17 -16.36 5.91 -1.71
CA MET A 17 -14.97 6.19 -1.37
C MET A 17 -13.99 5.50 -2.32
N THR A 18 -14.22 4.21 -2.61
CA THR A 18 -13.28 3.44 -3.44
C THR A 18 -13.42 3.70 -4.94
N ASN A 19 -14.50 4.33 -5.41
CA ASN A 19 -14.70 4.70 -6.81
C ASN A 19 -14.48 6.19 -7.10
N LEU A 20 -14.40 7.04 -6.07
CA LEU A 20 -14.19 8.48 -6.24
C LEU A 20 -12.77 8.92 -5.89
N VAL A 21 -12.08 8.20 -4.98
CA VAL A 21 -10.67 8.47 -4.65
C VAL A 21 -9.79 7.61 -5.54
N LEU A 22 -9.32 8.19 -6.65
CA LEU A 22 -8.62 7.47 -7.71
C LEU A 22 -7.45 8.28 -8.29
N PRO A 23 -6.42 7.61 -8.82
CA PRO A 23 -6.06 6.21 -8.59
C PRO A 23 -5.52 6.02 -7.17
N ARG A 24 -5.69 4.83 -6.59
CA ARG A 24 -5.09 4.52 -5.29
C ARG A 24 -3.82 3.69 -5.49
N PRO A 25 -2.70 4.03 -4.84
CA PRO A 25 -1.54 3.16 -4.81
C PRO A 25 -1.86 1.88 -4.03
N ILE A 26 -1.12 0.80 -4.32
CA ILE A 26 -1.30 -0.49 -3.68
C ILE A 26 -0.09 -0.77 -2.80
N ALA A 27 -0.33 -0.94 -1.49
CA ALA A 27 0.63 -1.52 -0.57
C ALA A 27 0.43 -3.04 -0.55
N TRP A 28 1.38 -3.81 -1.07
CA TRP A 28 1.43 -5.25 -0.90
C TRP A 28 2.21 -5.52 0.38
N VAL A 29 1.47 -5.68 1.48
CA VAL A 29 2.03 -5.67 2.82
C VAL A 29 2.44 -7.08 3.22
N SER A 30 3.73 -7.28 3.50
CA SER A 30 4.21 -8.47 4.19
C SER A 30 4.34 -8.22 5.68
N THR A 31 4.01 -9.23 6.46
CA THR A 31 4.11 -9.26 7.91
C THR A 31 4.53 -10.65 8.38
N ARG A 32 4.89 -10.77 9.66
CA ARG A 32 5.25 -12.04 10.29
C ARG A 32 4.43 -12.23 11.56
N SER A 33 3.81 -13.40 11.70
CA SER A 33 3.12 -13.80 12.93
C SER A 33 4.10 -14.12 14.07
N GLU A 34 3.61 -14.19 15.29
CA GLU A 34 4.39 -14.62 16.45
C GLU A 34 4.91 -16.07 16.29
N SER A 35 4.17 -16.91 15.59
CA SER A 35 4.58 -18.29 15.26
C SER A 35 5.58 -18.39 14.10
N GLY A 36 5.94 -17.25 13.47
CA GLY A 36 6.90 -17.19 12.37
C GLY A 36 6.31 -17.35 10.97
N VAL A 37 4.99 -17.51 10.83
CA VAL A 37 4.32 -17.59 9.52
C VAL A 37 4.33 -16.21 8.84
N PHE A 38 4.75 -16.17 7.58
CA PHE A 38 4.74 -14.95 6.78
C PHE A 38 3.38 -14.75 6.12
N ASN A 39 2.84 -13.55 6.23
CA ASN A 39 1.59 -13.15 5.61
C ASN A 39 1.86 -12.07 4.55
N LEU A 40 1.11 -12.10 3.46
CA LEU A 40 1.24 -11.17 2.35
C LEU A 40 -0.15 -10.78 1.81
N ALA A 41 -0.54 -9.52 1.94
CA ALA A 41 -1.87 -9.06 1.52
C ALA A 41 -1.85 -7.67 0.90
N PRO A 42 -2.65 -7.40 -0.16
CA PRO A 42 -2.72 -6.09 -0.81
C PRO A 42 -3.74 -5.16 -0.15
N PHE A 43 -3.36 -3.90 0.00
CA PHE A 43 -4.21 -2.82 0.52
C PHE A 43 -4.11 -1.59 -0.38
N SER A 44 -5.24 -0.98 -0.71
CA SER A 44 -5.29 0.24 -1.53
C SER A 44 -5.80 1.48 -0.79
N LEU A 45 -6.10 1.38 0.50
CA LEU A 45 -6.19 2.54 1.39
C LEU A 45 -4.79 2.79 1.98
N PHE A 46 -3.89 3.29 1.13
CA PHE A 46 -2.46 3.46 1.37
C PHE A 46 -1.97 4.77 0.78
N ASN A 47 -1.06 5.45 1.48
CA ASN A 47 -0.35 6.62 0.95
C ASN A 47 0.92 6.94 1.77
N ALA A 48 1.81 7.79 1.20
CA ALA A 48 2.85 8.50 1.94
C ALA A 48 2.22 9.68 2.70
N VAL A 49 2.61 9.90 3.96
CA VAL A 49 2.00 10.93 4.83
C VAL A 49 3.02 11.86 5.51
N GLY A 50 4.30 11.58 5.40
CA GLY A 50 5.37 12.40 5.94
C GLY A 50 6.70 12.13 5.24
N SER A 51 7.65 13.05 5.33
CA SER A 51 8.96 12.95 4.69
C SER A 51 10.14 13.13 5.63
N GLU A 52 9.91 13.64 6.85
CA GLU A 52 10.97 13.91 7.81
C GLU A 52 10.48 13.70 9.25
N PRO A 53 10.62 12.49 9.79
CA PRO A 53 10.97 11.22 9.13
C PRO A 53 9.97 10.79 8.04
N PRO A 54 10.37 9.86 7.15
CA PRO A 54 9.45 9.37 6.12
C PRO A 54 8.41 8.42 6.71
N TYR A 55 7.13 8.74 6.51
CA TYR A 55 6.01 7.94 6.99
C TYR A 55 5.10 7.51 5.84
N VAL A 56 4.60 6.28 5.98
CA VAL A 56 3.52 5.75 5.15
C VAL A 56 2.34 5.35 6.02
N MET A 57 1.13 5.38 5.45
CA MET A 57 -0.06 4.90 6.13
C MET A 57 -0.70 3.76 5.36
N VAL A 58 -1.23 2.75 6.08
CA VAL A 58 -2.05 1.67 5.54
C VAL A 58 -3.28 1.51 6.42
N SER A 59 -4.47 1.54 5.82
CA SER A 59 -5.72 1.30 6.53
C SER A 59 -6.21 -0.12 6.27
N VAL A 60 -6.23 -0.94 7.32
CA VAL A 60 -6.61 -2.36 7.27
C VAL A 60 -8.01 -2.54 7.85
N GLY A 61 -8.93 -3.04 7.04
CA GLY A 61 -10.29 -3.38 7.46
C GLY A 61 -10.38 -4.76 8.13
N LEU A 62 -11.61 -5.14 8.48
CA LEU A 62 -11.91 -6.49 8.93
C LEU A 62 -11.99 -7.47 7.75
N ASN A 63 -11.89 -8.77 8.04
CA ASN A 63 -12.12 -9.84 7.07
C ASN A 63 -13.63 -10.00 6.78
N ASN A 64 -14.00 -10.91 5.87
CA ASN A 64 -15.39 -11.17 5.49
C ASN A 64 -16.26 -11.72 6.63
N LYS A 65 -15.63 -12.25 7.70
CA LYS A 65 -16.30 -12.70 8.92
C LYS A 65 -16.46 -11.60 9.97
N GLY A 66 -15.92 -10.40 9.72
CA GLY A 66 -15.91 -9.29 10.67
C GLY A 66 -14.80 -9.38 11.73
N GLU A 67 -13.78 -10.17 11.50
CA GLU A 67 -12.64 -10.37 12.40
C GLU A 67 -11.44 -9.51 11.97
N VAL A 68 -10.49 -9.32 12.89
CA VAL A 68 -9.22 -8.63 12.61
C VAL A 68 -8.38 -9.48 11.66
N LYS A 69 -7.92 -8.89 10.55
CA LYS A 69 -7.05 -9.58 9.57
C LYS A 69 -5.67 -9.88 10.15
N ASP A 70 -5.02 -10.94 9.63
CA ASP A 70 -3.68 -11.37 10.04
C ASP A 70 -2.67 -10.22 9.94
N THR A 71 -2.68 -9.46 8.85
CA THR A 71 -1.84 -8.27 8.67
C THR A 71 -1.95 -7.31 9.86
N ALA A 72 -3.18 -7.00 10.32
CA ALA A 72 -3.36 -6.06 11.43
C ALA A 72 -2.91 -6.66 12.76
N ARG A 73 -3.15 -7.96 13.01
CA ARG A 73 -2.64 -8.66 14.19
C ARG A 73 -1.12 -8.65 14.22
N ASN A 74 -0.50 -9.03 13.12
CA ASN A 74 0.94 -9.16 13.00
C ASN A 74 1.65 -7.80 13.16
N ILE A 75 1.16 -6.73 12.51
CA ILE A 75 1.71 -5.37 12.70
C ILE A 75 1.62 -4.94 14.17
N THR A 76 0.49 -5.24 14.82
CA THR A 76 0.28 -4.86 16.22
C THR A 76 1.20 -5.62 17.17
N SER A 77 1.44 -6.90 16.92
CA SER A 77 2.27 -7.74 17.78
C SER A 77 3.77 -7.57 17.52
N SER A 78 4.19 -7.49 16.24
CA SER A 78 5.61 -7.40 15.88
C SER A 78 6.16 -5.96 15.90
N GLY A 79 5.29 -4.96 15.72
CA GLY A 79 5.70 -3.56 15.55
C GLY A 79 6.39 -3.28 14.22
N GLU A 80 6.26 -4.16 13.22
CA GLU A 80 6.95 -4.01 11.94
C GLU A 80 6.16 -4.58 10.76
N PHE A 81 6.45 -4.08 9.56
CA PHE A 81 5.89 -4.58 8.31
C PHE A 81 6.71 -4.08 7.12
N VAL A 82 6.53 -4.71 5.96
CA VAL A 82 7.09 -4.21 4.69
C VAL A 82 5.96 -3.84 3.74
N VAL A 83 6.09 -2.71 3.08
CA VAL A 83 5.28 -2.36 1.90
C VAL A 83 6.08 -2.71 0.66
N ASN A 84 5.56 -3.64 -0.14
CA ASN A 84 6.11 -3.99 -1.45
C ASN A 84 5.24 -3.36 -2.53
N MET A 85 5.85 -2.69 -3.50
CA MET A 85 5.09 -2.07 -4.59
C MET A 85 4.84 -3.08 -5.70
N VAL A 86 3.67 -3.02 -6.31
CA VAL A 86 3.21 -4.00 -7.30
C VAL A 86 3.34 -3.44 -8.71
N THR A 87 4.06 -4.17 -9.57
CA THR A 87 4.07 -3.96 -11.02
C THR A 87 3.07 -4.89 -11.72
N GLU A 88 2.84 -4.69 -13.01
CA GLU A 88 1.94 -5.54 -13.78
C GLU A 88 2.38 -7.01 -13.80
N GLU A 89 3.69 -7.28 -13.77
CA GLU A 89 4.26 -8.63 -13.73
C GLU A 89 3.98 -9.40 -12.42
N LEU A 90 3.68 -8.67 -11.34
CA LEU A 90 3.36 -9.23 -10.03
C LEU A 90 1.85 -9.30 -9.77
N PHE A 91 1.04 -8.85 -10.74
CA PHE A 91 -0.40 -8.69 -10.56
C PHE A 91 -1.11 -9.98 -10.18
N ASP A 92 -0.83 -11.09 -10.86
CA ASP A 92 -1.49 -12.37 -10.62
C ASP A 92 -1.15 -12.92 -9.22
N ALA A 93 0.12 -12.84 -8.83
CA ALA A 93 0.55 -13.26 -7.49
C ALA A 93 -0.09 -12.39 -6.38
N MET A 94 -0.12 -11.06 -6.59
CA MET A 94 -0.83 -10.15 -5.69
C MET A 94 -2.32 -10.48 -5.59
N ASN A 95 -2.96 -10.81 -6.71
CA ASN A 95 -4.38 -11.14 -6.72
C ASN A 95 -4.68 -12.47 -5.99
N ILE A 96 -3.81 -13.48 -6.12
CA ILE A 96 -3.89 -14.72 -5.34
C ILE A 96 -3.76 -14.42 -3.85
N SER A 97 -2.78 -13.61 -3.45
CA SER A 97 -2.56 -13.24 -2.05
C SER A 97 -3.66 -12.39 -1.42
N ALA A 98 -4.63 -11.91 -2.21
CA ALA A 98 -5.83 -11.25 -1.70
C ALA A 98 -6.88 -12.22 -1.15
N THR A 99 -6.69 -13.53 -1.36
CA THR A 99 -7.55 -14.58 -0.82
C THR A 99 -7.41 -14.67 0.70
N GLU A 100 -8.50 -14.86 1.41
CA GLU A 100 -8.48 -15.05 2.86
C GLU A 100 -8.09 -16.49 3.20
N PHE A 101 -6.78 -16.75 3.31
CA PHE A 101 -6.23 -18.04 3.75
C PHE A 101 -6.36 -18.21 5.26
N PRO A 102 -6.29 -19.45 5.78
CA PRO A 102 -6.12 -19.70 7.21
C PRO A 102 -4.84 -19.09 7.76
N PRO A 103 -4.80 -18.69 9.06
CA PRO A 103 -3.64 -17.99 9.64
C PRO A 103 -2.32 -18.76 9.68
N ASP A 104 -2.38 -20.09 9.51
CA ASP A 104 -1.26 -21.00 9.46
C ASP A 104 -0.75 -21.26 8.03
N GLN A 105 -1.40 -20.70 7.02
CA GLN A 105 -1.01 -20.80 5.62
C GLN A 105 -0.46 -19.47 5.11
N SER A 106 0.77 -19.52 4.58
CA SER A 106 1.43 -18.33 4.01
C SER A 106 0.92 -18.03 2.60
N GLU A 107 0.54 -16.77 2.35
CA GLU A 107 0.22 -16.29 0.99
C GLU A 107 1.47 -16.27 0.09
N PHE A 108 2.67 -16.18 0.65
CA PHE A 108 3.90 -16.32 -0.13
C PHE A 108 3.96 -17.69 -0.81
N ASP A 109 3.66 -18.75 -0.06
CA ASP A 109 3.66 -20.13 -0.59
C ASP A 109 2.50 -20.32 -1.57
N ALA A 110 1.29 -19.87 -1.21
CA ALA A 110 0.10 -20.02 -2.04
C ALA A 110 0.21 -19.29 -3.38
N ALA A 111 0.81 -18.10 -3.40
CA ALA A 111 1.02 -17.29 -4.60
C ALA A 111 2.38 -17.56 -5.28
N GLN A 112 3.18 -18.52 -4.78
CA GLN A 112 4.53 -18.86 -5.27
C GLN A 112 5.44 -17.62 -5.37
N VAL A 113 5.42 -16.80 -4.32
CA VAL A 113 6.21 -15.57 -4.22
C VAL A 113 7.46 -15.82 -3.38
N GLU A 114 8.62 -15.60 -3.95
CA GLU A 114 9.89 -15.69 -3.24
C GLU A 114 10.07 -14.51 -2.27
N THR A 115 10.61 -14.84 -1.09
CA THR A 115 10.99 -13.85 -0.09
C THR A 115 12.44 -13.38 -0.29
N ALA A 116 12.69 -12.11 0.03
CA ALA A 116 14.04 -11.58 0.23
C ALA A 116 14.20 -11.04 1.65
N PRO A 117 15.38 -11.18 2.28
CA PRO A 117 15.59 -10.70 3.63
C PRO A 117 15.48 -9.17 3.70
N SER A 118 14.94 -8.68 4.79
CA SER A 118 15.02 -7.28 5.19
C SER A 118 16.36 -6.98 5.88
N VAL A 119 16.71 -5.70 5.99
CA VAL A 119 17.99 -5.24 6.56
C VAL A 119 17.81 -4.70 7.99
N ARG A 120 16.67 -4.06 8.27
CA ARG A 120 16.39 -3.35 9.52
C ARG A 120 15.34 -4.01 10.39
N ILE A 121 14.59 -4.95 9.84
CA ILE A 121 13.48 -5.65 10.49
C ILE A 121 13.53 -7.15 10.17
N GLN A 122 12.67 -7.93 10.84
CA GLN A 122 12.63 -9.40 10.67
C GLN A 122 11.64 -9.84 9.56
N THR A 123 10.65 -9.00 9.25
CA THR A 123 9.64 -9.28 8.23
C THR A 123 10.27 -9.27 6.84
N PRO A 124 10.08 -10.31 6.00
CA PRO A 124 10.71 -10.39 4.68
C PRO A 124 10.04 -9.46 3.67
N ARG A 125 10.77 -9.13 2.63
CA ARG A 125 10.30 -8.46 1.41
C ARG A 125 9.86 -9.48 0.37
N VAL A 126 9.08 -9.03 -0.61
CA VAL A 126 8.87 -9.74 -1.87
C VAL A 126 10.12 -9.59 -2.74
N ALA A 127 10.77 -10.70 -3.09
CA ALA A 127 12.06 -10.67 -3.81
C ALA A 127 11.99 -9.94 -5.16
N ARG A 128 10.91 -10.12 -5.91
CA ARG A 128 10.70 -9.53 -7.25
C ARG A 128 10.05 -8.14 -7.22
N SER A 129 9.69 -7.62 -6.05
CA SER A 129 9.16 -6.25 -5.97
C SER A 129 10.29 -5.26 -6.24
N PRO A 130 10.16 -4.38 -7.25
CA PRO A 130 11.24 -3.46 -7.61
C PRO A 130 11.42 -2.33 -6.59
N VAL A 131 10.42 -2.10 -5.74
CA VAL A 131 10.47 -1.12 -4.66
C VAL A 131 9.82 -1.69 -3.41
N SER A 132 10.53 -1.68 -2.28
CA SER A 132 10.00 -2.09 -0.98
C SER A 132 10.42 -1.10 0.12
N PHE A 133 9.54 -0.91 1.11
CA PHE A 133 9.77 -0.07 2.28
C PHE A 133 9.70 -0.91 3.54
N GLU A 134 10.82 -1.05 4.26
CA GLU A 134 10.80 -1.62 5.60
C GLU A 134 10.27 -0.57 6.58
N CYS A 135 9.26 -0.94 7.34
CA CYS A 135 8.56 -0.01 8.21
C CYS A 135 8.54 -0.51 9.65
N LYS A 136 8.79 0.40 10.60
CA LYS A 136 8.47 0.22 12.02
C LYS A 136 7.17 0.93 12.34
N LEU A 137 6.33 0.27 13.12
CA LEU A 137 5.05 0.84 13.54
C LEU A 137 5.28 2.11 14.38
N PHE A 138 4.82 3.24 13.89
CA PHE A 138 4.82 4.51 14.62
C PHE A 138 3.53 4.66 15.45
N SER A 139 2.38 4.40 14.82
CA SER A 139 1.09 4.46 15.53
C SER A 139 0.03 3.59 14.86
N ALA A 140 -0.95 3.18 15.67
CA ALA A 140 -2.15 2.47 15.21
C ALA A 140 -3.39 3.17 15.76
N GLN A 141 -4.32 3.55 14.91
CA GLN A 141 -5.55 4.25 15.27
C GLN A 141 -6.77 3.52 14.76
N LYS A 142 -7.71 3.22 15.64
CA LYS A 142 -9.00 2.62 15.27
C LYS A 142 -9.91 3.67 14.63
N LEU A 143 -10.36 3.41 13.41
CA LEU A 143 -11.29 4.25 12.64
C LEU A 143 -12.49 3.40 12.20
N GLY A 144 -13.52 3.33 13.03
CA GLY A 144 -14.66 2.47 12.78
C GLY A 144 -14.25 0.99 12.68
N LYS A 145 -14.50 0.36 11.53
CA LYS A 145 -14.09 -1.04 11.25
C LYS A 145 -12.64 -1.19 10.79
N ASN A 146 -11.97 -0.09 10.47
CA ASN A 146 -10.59 -0.10 10.03
C ASN A 146 -9.64 0.20 11.19
N THR A 147 -8.40 -0.24 11.05
CA THR A 147 -7.26 0.25 11.82
C THR A 147 -6.30 0.93 10.86
N LEU A 148 -6.02 2.20 11.12
CA LEU A 148 -5.01 2.97 10.41
C LEU A 148 -3.67 2.73 11.08
N PHE A 149 -2.73 2.15 10.34
CA PHE A 149 -1.34 1.99 10.76
C PHE A 149 -0.49 3.06 10.09
N ILE A 150 0.30 3.76 10.87
CA ILE A 150 1.35 4.66 10.36
C ILE A 150 2.68 3.99 10.67
N GLY A 151 3.48 3.76 9.62
CA GLY A 151 4.82 3.19 9.72
C GLY A 151 5.88 4.20 9.35
N GLU A 152 6.93 4.30 10.17
CA GLU A 152 8.15 4.99 9.82
C GLU A 152 8.96 4.10 8.88
N VAL A 153 9.32 4.62 7.71
CA VAL A 153 10.16 3.91 6.75
C VAL A 153 11.61 3.96 7.22
N VAL A 154 12.14 2.82 7.61
CA VAL A 154 13.52 2.68 8.14
C VAL A 154 14.52 2.19 7.10
N MET A 155 14.04 1.71 5.95
CA MET A 155 14.86 1.33 4.79
C MET A 155 14.03 1.37 3.51
N PHE A 156 14.59 1.99 2.47
CA PHE A 156 14.08 1.90 1.11
C PHE A 156 14.91 0.88 0.32
N HIS A 157 14.25 -0.05 -0.34
CA HIS A 157 14.82 -0.90 -1.37
C HIS A 157 14.29 -0.45 -2.71
N VAL A 158 15.17 -0.12 -3.62
CA VAL A 158 14.83 0.32 -4.97
C VAL A 158 15.76 -0.41 -5.94
N ALA A 159 15.20 -1.02 -6.97
CA ALA A 159 16.00 -1.70 -7.99
C ALA A 159 16.91 -0.68 -8.71
N ASP A 160 18.16 -1.04 -8.93
CA ASP A 160 19.21 -0.12 -9.43
C ASP A 160 18.83 0.52 -10.78
N GLU A 161 18.13 -0.20 -11.64
CA GLU A 161 17.66 0.30 -12.93
C GLU A 161 16.57 1.37 -12.83
N LEU A 162 15.93 1.52 -11.68
CA LEU A 162 14.87 2.51 -11.46
C LEU A 162 15.37 3.84 -10.90
N ILE A 163 16.61 3.91 -10.42
CA ILE A 163 17.11 5.07 -9.69
C ILE A 163 18.51 5.46 -10.18
N ASP A 164 18.77 6.76 -10.32
CA ASP A 164 20.10 7.26 -10.64
C ASP A 164 20.83 7.81 -9.39
N GLU A 165 22.10 8.15 -9.55
CA GLU A 165 22.96 8.69 -8.47
C GLU A 165 22.40 9.96 -7.80
N ARG A 166 21.47 10.66 -8.45
CA ARG A 166 20.77 11.84 -7.92
C ARG A 166 19.42 11.51 -7.32
N LEU A 167 19.15 10.22 -7.05
CA LEU A 167 17.88 9.70 -6.51
C LEU A 167 16.67 10.03 -7.40
N ARG A 168 16.88 10.19 -8.71
CA ARG A 168 15.76 10.40 -9.65
C ARG A 168 15.23 9.06 -10.11
N ILE A 169 13.94 8.86 -9.91
CA ILE A 169 13.26 7.63 -10.31
C ILE A 169 12.92 7.68 -11.79
N ARG A 170 13.24 6.60 -12.52
CA ARG A 170 13.00 6.44 -13.95
C ARG A 170 12.30 5.11 -14.22
N ASN A 171 11.47 5.08 -15.26
CA ASN A 171 10.82 3.86 -15.76
C ASN A 171 10.03 3.06 -14.68
N TYR A 172 9.68 3.69 -13.58
CA TYR A 172 8.91 3.06 -12.52
C TYR A 172 7.42 3.17 -12.80
N ALA A 173 6.75 2.03 -12.96
CA ALA A 173 5.34 1.95 -13.35
C ALA A 173 4.57 0.96 -12.47
N PRO A 174 4.33 1.28 -11.19
CA PRO A 174 3.45 0.46 -10.36
C PRO A 174 2.03 0.52 -10.90
N ILE A 175 1.25 -0.54 -10.67
CA ILE A 175 -0.19 -0.52 -10.95
C ILE A 175 -0.93 0.26 -9.87
N GLY A 176 -2.06 0.88 -10.25
CA GLY A 176 -2.97 1.56 -9.35
C GLY A 176 -4.32 0.88 -9.28
N ARG A 177 -4.95 0.90 -8.11
CA ARG A 177 -6.32 0.44 -7.93
C ARG A 177 -7.28 1.57 -8.29
N LEU A 178 -8.25 1.26 -9.14
CA LEU A 178 -9.38 2.13 -9.43
C LEU A 178 -10.61 1.70 -8.60
N GLY A 179 -11.72 1.45 -9.27
CA GLY A 179 -12.97 1.14 -8.61
C GLY A 179 -13.19 -0.34 -8.28
N SER A 180 -14.39 -0.60 -7.80
CA SER A 180 -14.97 -1.92 -7.59
C SER A 180 -15.66 -2.40 -8.88
N PRO A 181 -15.73 -3.72 -9.18
CA PRO A 181 -15.22 -4.79 -8.34
C PRO A 181 -13.70 -5.01 -8.46
N SER A 182 -13.08 -4.83 -9.64
CA SER A 182 -11.69 -5.26 -9.87
C SER A 182 -11.03 -4.46 -10.99
N VAL A 183 -11.13 -3.11 -10.92
CA VAL A 183 -10.57 -2.23 -11.94
C VAL A 183 -9.22 -1.68 -11.47
N TYR A 184 -8.24 -1.72 -12.36
CA TYR A 184 -6.88 -1.24 -12.13
C TYR A 184 -6.44 -0.33 -13.27
N CYS A 185 -5.37 0.42 -13.07
CA CYS A 185 -4.73 1.22 -14.11
C CYS A 185 -3.23 0.99 -14.14
N ARG A 186 -2.66 1.17 -15.31
CA ARG A 186 -1.22 1.38 -15.52
C ARG A 186 -0.89 2.84 -15.22
N THR A 187 0.31 3.12 -14.74
CA THR A 187 0.78 4.48 -14.45
C THR A 187 1.80 4.98 -15.48
N ASN A 188 1.76 4.41 -16.69
CA ASN A 188 2.66 4.76 -17.80
C ASN A 188 2.19 6.00 -18.56
N ASP A 189 0.88 6.26 -18.59
CA ASP A 189 0.33 7.46 -19.19
C ASP A 189 0.56 8.65 -18.25
N ARG A 190 1.54 9.48 -18.60
CA ARG A 190 2.02 10.59 -17.78
C ARG A 190 2.08 11.85 -18.59
N PHE A 191 1.76 12.95 -17.94
CA PHE A 191 1.96 14.29 -18.48
C PHE A 191 2.65 15.14 -17.44
N ASP A 192 3.38 16.17 -17.89
CA ASP A 192 4.11 17.09 -17.02
C ASP A 192 3.49 18.48 -17.09
N ILE A 193 3.24 19.08 -15.92
CA ILE A 193 2.79 20.45 -15.78
C ILE A 193 3.66 21.14 -14.74
N ALA A 194 4.42 22.15 -15.19
CA ALA A 194 5.24 22.95 -14.30
C ALA A 194 4.37 23.74 -13.32
N ARG A 195 4.76 23.75 -12.04
CA ARG A 195 4.14 24.62 -11.05
C ARG A 195 4.43 26.08 -11.41
N ILE A 196 3.41 26.92 -11.39
CA ILE A 196 3.54 28.35 -11.68
C ILE A 196 4.05 29.05 -10.40
N PRO A 197 5.27 29.65 -10.41
CA PRO A 197 5.75 30.49 -9.31
C PRO A 197 4.88 31.74 -9.13
N TYR A 198 4.78 32.24 -7.88
CA TYR A 198 3.95 33.39 -7.59
C TYR A 198 4.32 34.63 -8.44
N ALA A 199 5.60 34.89 -8.65
CA ALA A 199 6.06 35.99 -9.51
C ALA A 199 5.49 35.89 -10.95
N GLN A 200 5.57 34.70 -11.54
CA GLN A 200 5.03 34.46 -12.88
C GLN A 200 3.49 34.53 -12.94
N TRP A 201 2.82 34.18 -11.82
CA TRP A 201 1.37 34.32 -11.72
C TRP A 201 0.95 35.80 -11.70
N LEU A 202 1.72 36.67 -11.02
CA LEU A 202 1.46 38.15 -11.01
C LEU A 202 1.51 38.72 -12.41
N GLU A 203 2.42 38.28 -13.28
CA GLU A 203 2.53 38.75 -14.66
C GLU A 203 1.36 38.27 -15.55
N ARG A 204 0.60 37.27 -15.11
CA ARG A 204 -0.56 36.71 -15.83
C ARG A 204 -1.89 37.28 -15.34
N LYS A 205 -1.89 38.20 -14.34
CA LYS A 205 -3.11 38.89 -13.91
C LYS A 205 -3.60 39.80 -15.03
N PRO A 206 -4.88 39.64 -15.46
CA PRO A 206 -5.49 40.57 -16.43
C PRO A 206 -5.58 41.99 -15.88
#